data_0983faf18f69b238f5a2e0f473475c8a
#
_entry.id   0983faf18f69b238f5a2e0f473475c8a
#
_cell.length_a   1.000
_cell.length_b   1.000
_cell.length_c   1.000
_cell.angle_alpha   90.00
_cell.angle_beta   90.00
_cell.angle_gamma   90.00
#
_symmetry.space_group_name_H-M   'P 1'
#
loop_
_entity.id
_entity.type
_entity.pdbx_description
1 polymer ?
#
loop_
_entity_poly.entity_id
_entity_poly.type
_entity_poly.pdbx_seq_one_letter_code
_entity_poly.pdbx_strand_id
1 'polypeptide(L)'
;MARYTGPMTRKSRRLGTDLVGNDKSYEKRPYQPGMHGRGRTKDSEYSQQLKEKQKARFAYGVLEKQFRRYYEEATRSSGKTGDMLLQILESRLDNVVYRAGLAATRRQARQLVVHGHFLVNGHKVNVPSFRVTAQDIIDVKQKSLELHPLIVAR
;
A
#
# COMPACT_ATOMS: atom_id res chain seq x y z
N MET A 1 7.88 10.27 8.45
CA MET A 1 8.14 8.88 7.99
C MET A 1 8.41 8.89 6.49
N ALA A 2 9.53 8.30 6.04
CA ALA A 2 9.92 8.30 4.63
C ALA A 2 8.93 7.48 3.78
N ARG A 3 8.58 8.01 2.60
CA ARG A 3 7.64 7.39 1.64
C ARG A 3 8.04 7.72 0.21
N TYR A 4 7.57 6.93 -0.76
CA TYR A 4 7.69 7.29 -2.16
C TYR A 4 6.67 8.39 -2.50
N THR A 5 7.15 9.55 -2.93
CA THR A 5 6.33 10.73 -3.26
C THR A 5 6.17 10.94 -4.78
N GLY A 6 6.91 10.21 -5.59
CA GLY A 6 6.86 10.32 -7.04
C GLY A 6 5.54 9.81 -7.67
N PRO A 7 5.40 9.96 -9.00
CA PRO A 7 4.18 9.58 -9.72
C PRO A 7 3.97 8.06 -9.73
N MET A 8 2.81 7.60 -9.26
CA MET A 8 2.46 6.17 -9.22
C MET A 8 2.16 5.60 -10.60
N THR A 9 1.50 6.34 -11.47
CA THR A 9 1.22 5.92 -12.86
C THR A 9 2.48 5.48 -13.59
N ARG A 10 3.61 6.16 -13.35
CA ARG A 10 4.91 5.76 -13.93
C ARG A 10 5.35 4.38 -13.43
N LYS A 11 5.06 4.05 -12.16
CA LYS A 11 5.35 2.72 -11.57
C LYS A 11 4.38 1.67 -12.08
N SER A 12 3.09 1.98 -12.14
CA SER A 12 2.06 1.11 -12.73
C SER A 12 2.43 0.73 -14.18
N ARG A 13 2.78 1.71 -15.00
CA ARG A 13 3.22 1.49 -16.38
C ARG A 13 4.46 0.62 -16.49
N ARG A 14 5.47 0.82 -15.62
CA ARG A 14 6.70 0.02 -15.62
C ARG A 14 6.44 -1.43 -15.20
N LEU A 15 5.50 -1.65 -14.29
CA LEU A 15 5.18 -2.96 -13.73
C LEU A 15 4.05 -3.67 -14.48
N GLY A 16 3.40 -3.00 -15.45
CA GLY A 16 2.31 -3.55 -16.23
C GLY A 16 1.04 -3.85 -15.43
N THR A 17 0.83 -3.15 -14.32
CA THR A 17 -0.32 -3.37 -13.43
C THR A 17 -0.75 -2.05 -12.82
N ASP A 18 -2.04 -1.76 -12.75
CA ASP A 18 -2.55 -0.62 -12.00
C ASP A 18 -2.35 -0.84 -10.50
N LEU A 19 -1.47 -0.04 -9.89
CA LEU A 19 -1.13 -0.11 -8.45
C LEU A 19 -2.04 0.75 -7.59
N VAL A 20 -2.81 1.64 -8.20
CA VAL A 20 -3.66 2.60 -7.47
C VAL A 20 -5.11 2.15 -7.46
N GLY A 21 -5.55 1.51 -8.52
CA GLY A 21 -6.94 1.23 -8.85
C GLY A 21 -7.60 2.44 -9.54
N ASN A 22 -8.22 2.21 -10.67
CA ASN A 22 -8.89 3.22 -11.50
C ASN A 22 -7.98 4.38 -11.98
N ASP A 23 -6.70 4.10 -12.28
CA ASP A 23 -5.79 5.09 -12.87
C ASP A 23 -6.06 5.25 -14.38
N LYS A 24 -6.92 6.21 -14.73
CA LYS A 24 -7.26 6.56 -16.12
C LYS A 24 -6.03 6.88 -16.98
N SER A 25 -4.95 7.37 -16.38
CA SER A 25 -3.69 7.66 -17.10
C SER A 25 -2.91 6.39 -17.42
N TYR A 26 -3.03 5.37 -16.58
CA TYR A 26 -2.50 4.03 -16.85
C TYR A 26 -3.30 3.34 -17.97
N GLU A 27 -4.62 3.40 -17.91
CA GLU A 27 -5.51 2.81 -18.94
C GLU A 27 -5.23 3.37 -20.34
N LYS A 28 -5.06 4.70 -20.45
CA LYS A 28 -4.72 5.35 -21.72
C LYS A 28 -3.37 4.94 -22.28
N ARG A 29 -2.37 4.58 -21.46
CA ARG A 29 -1.00 4.27 -21.85
C ARG A 29 -0.42 3.11 -21.01
N PRO A 30 -0.90 1.86 -21.20
CA PRO A 30 -0.50 0.71 -20.35
C PRO A 30 0.90 0.15 -20.65
N TYR A 31 1.66 0.79 -21.53
CA TYR A 31 3.02 0.39 -21.89
C TYR A 31 4.06 1.12 -21.05
N GLN A 32 5.29 0.60 -21.05
CA GLN A 32 6.40 1.16 -20.25
C GLN A 32 6.66 2.63 -20.57
N PRO A 33 7.02 3.45 -19.56
CA PRO A 33 7.37 4.85 -19.79
C PRO A 33 8.72 4.97 -20.54
N GLY A 34 8.85 6.03 -21.32
CA GLY A 34 10.06 6.35 -22.07
C GLY A 34 9.87 6.16 -23.58
N MET A 35 10.90 6.54 -24.34
CA MET A 35 10.89 6.54 -25.81
C MET A 35 10.72 5.13 -26.40
N HIS A 36 11.30 4.12 -25.76
CA HIS A 36 11.24 2.71 -26.19
C HIS A 36 10.15 1.88 -25.50
N GLY A 37 9.17 2.53 -24.86
CA GLY A 37 8.15 1.85 -24.05
C GLY A 37 7.27 0.85 -24.81
N ARG A 38 7.15 0.96 -26.13
CA ARG A 38 6.43 0.04 -27.02
C ARG A 38 7.33 -1.05 -27.63
N GLY A 39 8.64 -0.96 -27.40
CA GLY A 39 9.60 -1.95 -27.91
C GLY A 39 9.42 -3.32 -27.23
N ARG A 40 9.73 -4.39 -27.96
CA ARG A 40 9.79 -5.74 -27.37
C ARG A 40 10.96 -5.80 -26.37
N THR A 41 10.65 -6.09 -25.12
CA THR A 41 11.64 -6.40 -24.09
C THR A 41 11.58 -7.88 -23.76
N LYS A 42 12.72 -8.58 -23.82
CA LYS A 42 12.82 -9.95 -23.32
C LYS A 42 12.99 -9.89 -21.82
N ASP A 43 11.99 -10.34 -21.08
CA ASP A 43 12.08 -10.42 -19.62
C ASP A 43 12.82 -11.69 -19.21
N SER A 44 13.93 -11.52 -18.48
CA SER A 44 14.58 -12.63 -17.79
C SER A 44 13.73 -13.08 -16.59
N GLU A 45 13.93 -14.30 -16.12
CA GLU A 45 13.29 -14.82 -14.92
C GLU A 45 13.53 -13.91 -13.70
N TYR A 46 14.75 -13.44 -13.52
CA TYR A 46 15.08 -12.45 -12.48
C TYR A 46 14.25 -11.17 -12.62
N SER A 47 14.08 -10.65 -13.84
CA SER A 47 13.27 -9.46 -14.09
C SER A 47 11.80 -9.66 -13.70
N GLN A 48 11.25 -10.84 -13.99
CA GLN A 48 9.88 -11.19 -13.63
C GLN A 48 9.70 -11.24 -12.10
N GLN A 49 10.57 -11.96 -11.40
CA GLN A 49 10.55 -12.05 -9.94
C GLN A 49 10.71 -10.68 -9.29
N LEU A 50 11.63 -9.85 -9.82
CA LEU A 50 11.80 -8.47 -9.35
C LEU A 50 10.54 -7.62 -9.56
N LYS A 51 9.86 -7.75 -10.70
CA LYS A 51 8.61 -7.04 -10.97
C LYS A 51 7.53 -7.43 -9.97
N GLU A 52 7.35 -8.71 -9.66
CA GLU A 52 6.36 -9.17 -8.69
C GLU A 52 6.64 -8.61 -7.27
N LYS A 53 7.88 -8.69 -6.83
CA LYS A 53 8.29 -8.04 -5.57
C LYS A 53 7.98 -6.54 -5.55
N GLN A 54 8.29 -5.84 -6.64
CA GLN A 54 8.05 -4.39 -6.75
C GLN A 54 6.56 -4.04 -6.79
N LYS A 55 5.72 -4.88 -7.42
CA LYS A 55 4.25 -4.71 -7.40
C LYS A 55 3.73 -4.67 -5.96
N ALA A 56 4.04 -5.69 -5.17
CA ALA A 56 3.66 -5.74 -3.76
C ALA A 56 4.17 -4.51 -3.00
N ARG A 57 5.45 -4.21 -3.10
CA ARG A 57 6.05 -3.08 -2.39
C ARG A 57 5.40 -1.73 -2.70
N PHE A 58 5.11 -1.45 -3.97
CA PHE A 58 4.50 -0.17 -4.37
C PHE A 58 3.00 -0.13 -4.07
N ALA A 59 2.28 -1.25 -4.20
CA ALA A 59 0.86 -1.33 -3.86
C ALA A 59 0.61 -0.96 -2.38
N TYR A 60 1.44 -1.45 -1.47
CA TYR A 60 1.36 -1.12 -0.04
C TYR A 60 2.15 0.14 0.35
N GLY A 61 2.85 0.79 -0.58
CA GLY A 61 3.60 2.01 -0.32
C GLY A 61 4.75 1.85 0.68
N VAL A 62 5.34 0.67 0.76
CA VAL A 62 6.44 0.33 1.68
C VAL A 62 7.79 0.57 1.00
N LEU A 63 8.78 1.09 1.76
CA LEU A 63 10.15 1.24 1.29
C LEU A 63 10.92 -0.10 1.34
N GLU A 64 11.95 -0.23 0.52
CA GLU A 64 12.73 -1.48 0.34
C GLU A 64 13.26 -2.04 1.69
N LYS A 65 13.86 -1.20 2.51
CA LYS A 65 14.41 -1.61 3.83
C LYS A 65 13.32 -2.22 4.72
N GLN A 66 12.14 -1.62 4.76
CA GLN A 66 11.03 -2.11 5.56
C GLN A 66 10.39 -3.37 4.97
N PHE A 67 10.27 -3.42 3.63
CA PHE A 67 9.76 -4.61 2.94
C PHE A 67 10.66 -5.82 3.18
N ARG A 68 11.98 -5.64 3.14
CA ARG A 68 12.95 -6.69 3.46
C ARG A 68 12.78 -7.23 4.88
N ARG A 69 12.60 -6.34 5.87
CA ARG A 69 12.32 -6.76 7.26
C ARG A 69 11.05 -7.61 7.37
N TYR A 70 9.98 -7.24 6.66
CA TYR A 70 8.75 -8.01 6.63
C TYR A 70 8.96 -9.38 5.99
N TYR A 71 9.76 -9.46 4.93
CA TYR A 71 10.11 -10.72 4.30
C TYR A 71 10.93 -11.62 5.25
N GLU A 72 11.95 -11.08 5.90
CA GLU A 72 12.75 -11.80 6.89
C GLU A 72 11.89 -12.33 8.06
N GLU A 73 10.92 -11.55 8.50
CA GLU A 73 9.96 -11.96 9.53
C GLU A 73 9.03 -13.06 9.02
N ALA A 74 8.46 -12.91 7.82
CA ALA A 74 7.62 -13.91 7.20
C ALA A 74 8.33 -15.25 6.99
N THR A 75 9.62 -15.21 6.68
CA THR A 75 10.46 -16.42 6.51
C THR A 75 10.65 -17.19 7.83
N ARG A 76 10.65 -16.47 8.98
CA ARG A 76 10.78 -17.08 10.31
C ARG A 76 9.44 -17.60 10.86
N SER A 77 8.33 -17.17 10.28
CA SER A 77 6.99 -17.58 10.72
C SER A 77 6.66 -18.98 10.19
N SER A 78 5.87 -19.73 10.93
CA SER A 78 5.33 -21.00 10.46
C SER A 78 4.30 -20.79 9.35
N GLY A 79 4.45 -21.47 8.21
CA GLY A 79 3.54 -21.39 7.08
C GLY A 79 4.23 -20.99 5.76
N LYS A 80 3.42 -20.74 4.72
CA LYS A 80 3.94 -20.30 3.44
C LYS A 80 4.42 -18.85 3.55
N THR A 81 5.68 -18.59 3.27
CA THR A 81 6.32 -17.26 3.38
C THR A 81 5.54 -16.17 2.64
N GLY A 82 4.99 -16.47 1.46
CA GLY A 82 4.18 -15.52 0.69
C GLY A 82 2.91 -15.10 1.41
N ASP A 83 2.17 -16.04 1.96
CA ASP A 83 0.93 -15.79 2.69
C ASP A 83 1.21 -15.00 3.98
N MET A 84 2.26 -15.38 4.71
CA MET A 84 2.70 -14.67 5.91
C MET A 84 3.12 -13.22 5.60
N LEU A 85 3.85 -13.00 4.50
CA LEU A 85 4.23 -11.65 4.06
C LEU A 85 3.00 -10.81 3.72
N LEU A 86 2.02 -11.37 3.01
CA LEU A 86 0.78 -10.67 2.70
C LEU A 86 -0.02 -10.36 3.97
N GLN A 87 -0.10 -11.29 4.91
CA GLN A 87 -0.76 -11.07 6.20
C GLN A 87 -0.12 -9.92 6.98
N ILE A 88 1.22 -9.86 7.02
CA ILE A 88 1.96 -8.75 7.65
C ILE A 88 1.66 -7.41 6.95
N LEU A 89 1.55 -7.40 5.62
CA LEU A 89 1.26 -6.18 4.85
C LEU A 89 -0.20 -5.75 5.01
N GLU A 90 -1.13 -6.69 5.06
CA GLU A 90 -2.57 -6.41 5.23
C GLU A 90 -2.90 -5.97 6.66
N SER A 91 -2.20 -6.46 7.69
CA SER A 91 -2.42 -6.08 9.10
C SER A 91 -1.95 -4.67 9.46
N ARG A 92 -1.31 -3.95 8.55
CA ARG A 92 -0.88 -2.56 8.78
C ARG A 92 -2.09 -1.62 8.91
N LEU A 93 -2.06 -0.71 9.87
CA LEU A 93 -3.15 0.22 10.13
C LEU A 93 -3.52 1.08 8.91
N ASP A 94 -2.51 1.57 8.15
CA ASP A 94 -2.77 2.34 6.92
C ASP A 94 -3.53 1.52 5.87
N ASN A 95 -3.27 0.23 5.77
CA ASN A 95 -3.96 -0.64 4.85
C ASN A 95 -5.34 -1.07 5.39
N VAL A 96 -5.47 -1.37 6.68
CA VAL A 96 -6.76 -1.72 7.29
C VAL A 96 -7.76 -0.57 7.15
N VAL A 97 -7.33 0.68 7.39
CA VAL A 97 -8.15 1.89 7.18
C VAL A 97 -8.61 2.01 5.72
N TYR A 98 -7.73 1.71 4.77
CA TYR A 98 -8.11 1.69 3.35
C TYR A 98 -9.10 0.56 3.03
N ARG A 99 -8.87 -0.65 3.53
CA ARG A 99 -9.75 -1.81 3.31
C ARG A 99 -11.12 -1.65 3.96
N ALA A 100 -11.18 -0.95 5.10
CA ALA A 100 -12.43 -0.59 5.76
C ALA A 100 -13.24 0.49 5.00
N GLY A 101 -12.73 1.02 3.87
CA GLY A 101 -13.42 2.04 3.09
C GLY A 101 -13.33 3.44 3.68
N LEU A 102 -12.56 3.67 4.73
CA LEU A 102 -12.41 4.98 5.39
C LEU A 102 -11.48 5.94 4.62
N ALA A 103 -10.92 5.50 3.52
CA ALA A 103 -10.12 6.32 2.63
C ALA A 103 -10.19 5.79 1.19
N ALA A 104 -10.23 6.68 0.20
CA ALA A 104 -10.31 6.31 -1.22
C ALA A 104 -9.02 5.65 -1.76
N THR A 105 -7.87 5.92 -1.14
CA THR A 105 -6.58 5.35 -1.55
C THR A 105 -5.70 5.01 -0.34
N ARG A 106 -4.79 4.04 -0.48
CA ARG A 106 -3.80 3.72 0.57
C ARG A 106 -2.93 4.92 0.96
N ARG A 107 -2.63 5.82 0.01
CA ARG A 107 -1.87 7.05 0.30
C ARG A 107 -2.65 8.01 1.18
N GLN A 108 -3.94 8.17 0.92
CA GLN A 108 -4.84 8.98 1.73
C GLN A 108 -5.01 8.36 3.12
N ALA A 109 -5.28 7.05 3.21
CA ALA A 109 -5.35 6.33 4.48
C ALA A 109 -4.09 6.57 5.33
N ARG A 110 -2.92 6.40 4.72
CA ARG A 110 -1.65 6.67 5.41
C ARG A 110 -1.53 8.10 5.92
N GLN A 111 -1.96 9.08 5.15
CA GLN A 111 -1.94 10.49 5.57
C GLN A 111 -2.89 10.74 6.74
N LEU A 112 -4.10 10.22 6.67
CA LEU A 112 -5.09 10.32 7.74
C LEU A 112 -4.58 9.67 9.04
N VAL A 113 -3.94 8.50 8.96
CA VAL A 113 -3.32 7.86 10.13
C VAL A 113 -2.20 8.72 10.71
N VAL A 114 -1.27 9.23 9.89
CA VAL A 114 -0.16 10.09 10.36
C VAL A 114 -0.67 11.35 11.03
N HIS A 115 -1.77 11.92 10.55
CA HIS A 115 -2.41 13.09 11.16
C HIS A 115 -3.19 12.75 12.44
N GLY A 116 -3.33 11.45 12.76
CA GLY A 116 -3.93 10.98 14.02
C GLY A 116 -5.44 11.12 14.07
N HIS A 117 -6.11 10.86 12.95
CA HIS A 117 -7.57 10.85 12.85
C HIS A 117 -8.21 9.56 13.35
N PHE A 118 -7.42 8.53 13.66
CA PHE A 118 -7.90 7.22 14.11
C PHE A 118 -7.49 6.91 15.54
N LEU A 119 -8.34 6.12 16.18
CA LEU A 119 -8.11 5.51 17.49
C LEU A 119 -8.08 3.98 17.28
N VAL A 120 -7.22 3.30 18.02
CA VAL A 120 -7.22 1.85 18.14
C VAL A 120 -7.44 1.51 19.59
N ASN A 121 -8.50 0.78 19.91
CA ASN A 121 -8.92 0.47 21.27
C ASN A 121 -9.02 1.73 22.17
N GLY A 122 -9.56 2.82 21.61
CA GLY A 122 -9.70 4.10 22.30
C GLY A 122 -8.43 4.96 22.37
N HIS A 123 -7.27 4.44 21.97
CA HIS A 123 -6.00 5.16 22.01
C HIS A 123 -5.61 5.74 20.65
N LYS A 124 -5.12 6.99 20.64
CA LYS A 124 -4.65 7.64 19.42
C LYS A 124 -3.40 6.94 18.85
N VAL A 125 -3.49 6.45 17.62
CA VAL A 125 -2.35 5.87 16.89
C VAL A 125 -2.06 6.70 15.64
N ASN A 126 -0.84 7.21 15.52
CA ASN A 126 -0.37 7.99 14.36
C ASN A 126 0.74 7.28 13.56
N VAL A 127 0.94 5.98 13.80
CA VAL A 127 1.96 5.17 13.15
C VAL A 127 1.30 4.29 12.07
N PRO A 128 1.49 4.56 10.77
CA PRO A 128 0.86 3.78 9.69
C PRO A 128 1.28 2.30 9.65
N SER A 129 2.45 1.98 10.17
CA SER A 129 2.95 0.60 10.26
C SER A 129 2.53 -0.12 11.54
N PHE A 130 1.67 0.48 12.36
CA PHE A 130 1.08 -0.21 13.51
C PHE A 130 0.36 -1.47 13.02
N ARG A 131 0.56 -2.59 13.70
CA ARG A 131 -0.09 -3.85 13.35
C ARG A 131 -1.38 -3.99 14.12
N VAL A 132 -2.43 -4.14 13.37
CA VAL A 132 -3.76 -4.41 13.88
C VAL A 132 -3.91 -5.92 14.02
N THR A 133 -4.40 -6.36 15.17
CA THR A 133 -4.71 -7.75 15.47
C THR A 133 -6.21 -8.01 15.34
N ALA A 134 -6.60 -9.28 15.31
CA ALA A 134 -8.01 -9.64 15.35
C ALA A 134 -8.63 -9.11 16.65
N GLN A 135 -9.87 -8.58 16.55
CA GLN A 135 -10.64 -7.97 17.64
C GLN A 135 -10.21 -6.54 18.04
N ASP A 136 -9.16 -5.95 17.45
CA ASP A 136 -8.90 -4.52 17.65
C ASP A 136 -10.02 -3.67 17.07
N ILE A 137 -10.49 -2.72 17.85
CA ILE A 137 -11.52 -1.74 17.47
C ILE A 137 -10.84 -0.52 16.90
N ILE A 138 -11.18 -0.18 15.65
CA ILE A 138 -10.66 1.02 14.98
C ILE A 138 -11.78 2.04 14.86
N ASP A 139 -11.62 3.17 15.53
CA ASP A 139 -12.59 4.27 15.53
C ASP A 139 -12.02 5.51 14.85
N VAL A 140 -12.92 6.33 14.32
CA VAL A 140 -12.58 7.67 13.84
C VAL A 140 -12.73 8.65 15.01
N LYS A 141 -11.72 9.49 15.22
CA LYS A 141 -11.77 10.53 16.25
C LYS A 141 -12.95 11.47 16.03
N GLN A 142 -13.72 11.78 17.09
CA GLN A 142 -14.93 12.59 17.02
C GLN A 142 -14.76 13.89 16.20
N LYS A 143 -13.70 14.64 16.50
CA LYS A 143 -13.37 15.90 15.81
C LYS A 143 -13.03 15.72 14.32
N SER A 144 -12.86 14.48 13.85
CA SER A 144 -12.46 14.15 12.49
C SER A 144 -13.61 13.58 11.64
N LEU A 145 -14.78 13.32 12.24
CA LEU A 145 -15.93 12.76 11.56
C LEU A 145 -16.47 13.64 10.42
N GLU A 146 -16.31 14.96 10.57
CA GLU A 146 -16.77 15.95 9.57
C GLU A 146 -15.73 16.26 8.49
N LEU A 147 -14.57 15.60 8.51
CA LEU A 147 -13.57 15.81 7.49
C LEU A 147 -14.04 15.26 6.14
N HIS A 148 -14.01 16.11 5.12
CA HIS A 148 -14.44 15.78 3.76
C HIS A 148 -13.91 14.41 3.24
N PRO A 149 -12.63 14.02 3.42
CA PRO A 149 -12.14 12.74 2.97
C PRO A 149 -12.81 11.52 3.63
N LEU A 150 -13.23 11.66 4.89
CA LEU A 150 -13.91 10.60 5.64
C LEU A 150 -15.41 10.55 5.30
N ILE A 151 -16.03 11.68 4.99
CA ILE A 151 -17.43 11.75 4.54
C ILE A 151 -17.58 11.09 3.16
N VAL A 152 -16.67 11.37 2.23
CA VAL A 152 -16.71 10.82 0.85
C VAL A 152 -16.39 9.32 0.82
N ALA A 153 -15.64 8.82 1.80
CA ALA A 153 -15.28 7.41 1.89
C ALA A 153 -16.39 6.53 2.51
N ARG A 154 -17.40 7.13 3.14
CA ARG A 154 -18.60 6.45 3.65
C ARG A 154 -19.62 6.23 2.55
#